data_cffd90271106ca44d7168772c4c2642c
#
_entry.id   cffd90271106ca44d7168772c4c2642c
#
_cell.length_a   1.000
_cell.length_b   1.000
_cell.length_c   1.000
_cell.angle_alpha   90.00
_cell.angle_beta   90.00
_cell.angle_gamma   90.00
#
_symmetry.space_group_name_H-M   'P 1'
#
loop_
_entity.id
_entity.type
_entity.pdbx_description
1 polymer ?
#
loop_
_entity_poly.entity_id
_entity_poly.type
_entity_poly.pdbx_seq_one_letter_code
_entity_poly.pdbx_strand_id
1 'polypeptide(L)'
;MKAVVWHGIGDIRLDTVPDPKILEPSDAIVRITRSAICGTDLHMVRGTMPGMVQGTVLGHEAVGVVEEAGPAVRGFTPGDRVVVTSTVGCGTCSYCRAGYFAQCDTANPNGPSAGTCFFGGPEMTGPVDGLQAEYARIPFAMTTLVRVPDAVSDDQAILLSDIFPTSWFGARLAEVGDGDTVLVLGAGVVGQFAIASAKRQGAGRVLVVDGIASRLDKAREQNAETIDFNVEDPVALAKELTGGVGADRVIEAVGVDAQRPERGPAAEQYEQQAEQFEQERSQAAPDAAPRGEQWVPGNAPSLALRWAVQAVAKAGTIGVIGVYPAGFDRFPIGEAMNKNLTLNMGNCNHRRYLPQLLDLVVSGTVDPTAFITRHKDPVDAIEAYKTFDRREDGWLKTVLDVA
;
A
#
# COMPACT_ATOMS: atom_id res chain seq x y z
N MET A 1 11.42 20.79 13.64
CA MET A 1 11.09 19.38 13.91
C MET A 1 12.02 18.44 13.13
N LYS A 2 12.17 17.19 13.59
CA LYS A 2 12.86 16.13 12.82
C LYS A 2 11.88 15.48 11.85
N ALA A 3 12.39 15.15 10.63
CA ALA A 3 11.59 14.50 9.59
C ALA A 3 12.48 13.67 8.65
N VAL A 4 11.93 12.62 8.06
CA VAL A 4 12.56 11.88 6.95
C VAL A 4 12.30 12.61 5.65
N VAL A 5 13.34 13.14 5.02
CA VAL A 5 13.25 14.04 3.88
C VAL A 5 13.85 13.40 2.63
N TRP A 6 13.16 13.52 1.51
CA TRP A 6 13.63 13.09 0.19
C TRP A 6 14.54 14.17 -0.43
N HIS A 7 15.77 13.80 -0.79
CA HIS A 7 16.76 14.65 -1.43
C HIS A 7 17.01 14.33 -2.90
N GLY A 8 16.57 13.15 -3.33
CA GLY A 8 16.76 12.63 -4.68
C GLY A 8 16.53 11.13 -4.70
N ILE A 9 16.51 10.53 -5.88
CA ILE A 9 16.41 9.09 -6.03
C ILE A 9 17.59 8.42 -5.30
N GLY A 10 17.27 7.49 -4.40
CA GLY A 10 18.24 6.81 -3.54
C GLY A 10 18.88 7.67 -2.44
N ASP A 11 18.38 8.87 -2.21
CA ASP A 11 18.89 9.79 -1.18
C ASP A 11 17.74 10.31 -0.30
N ILE A 12 17.61 9.71 0.88
CA ILE A 12 16.69 10.12 1.94
C ILE A 12 17.49 10.36 3.22
N ARG A 13 17.09 11.35 4.02
CA ARG A 13 17.83 11.77 5.21
C ARG A 13 16.91 12.13 6.35
N LEU A 14 17.38 11.99 7.57
CA LEU A 14 16.72 12.55 8.76
C LEU A 14 17.20 13.98 8.96
N ASP A 15 16.38 14.94 8.61
CA ASP A 15 16.71 16.37 8.68
C ASP A 15 15.98 17.09 9.79
N THR A 16 16.43 18.31 10.06
CA THR A 16 15.68 19.28 10.84
C THR A 16 15.03 20.26 9.89
N VAL A 17 13.70 20.27 9.87
CA VAL A 17 12.86 21.12 9.01
C VAL A 17 12.01 22.08 9.87
N PRO A 18 11.45 23.16 9.31
CA PRO A 18 10.51 24.01 10.02
C PRO A 18 9.29 23.23 10.52
N ASP A 19 8.74 23.63 11.65
CA ASP A 19 7.48 23.08 12.14
C ASP A 19 6.33 23.47 11.20
N PRO A 20 5.35 22.57 10.97
CA PRO A 20 4.19 22.87 10.13
C PRO A 20 3.30 23.94 10.78
N LYS A 21 2.51 24.62 9.95
CA LYS A 21 1.55 25.65 10.40
C LYS A 21 0.20 25.41 9.76
N ILE A 22 -0.87 25.89 10.41
CA ILE A 22 -2.19 26.00 9.80
C ILE A 22 -2.07 26.95 8.61
N LEU A 23 -2.39 26.48 7.42
CA LEU A 23 -2.42 27.26 6.18
C LEU A 23 -3.84 27.57 5.77
N GLU A 24 -4.78 26.63 5.98
CA GLU A 24 -6.18 26.77 5.66
C GLU A 24 -7.04 26.58 6.91
N PRO A 25 -8.21 27.24 7.00
CA PRO A 25 -9.07 27.12 8.18
C PRO A 25 -9.53 25.70 8.53
N SER A 26 -9.48 24.77 7.56
CA SER A 26 -9.86 23.35 7.73
C SER A 26 -8.70 22.43 8.11
N ASP A 27 -7.49 22.97 8.27
CA ASP A 27 -6.30 22.19 8.63
C ASP A 27 -6.26 21.91 10.13
N ALA A 28 -5.54 20.84 10.48
CA ALA A 28 -5.06 20.61 11.85
C ALA A 28 -3.54 20.37 11.83
N ILE A 29 -2.88 20.62 12.96
CA ILE A 29 -1.53 20.14 13.24
C ILE A 29 -1.66 18.94 14.16
N VAL A 30 -1.02 17.85 13.80
CA VAL A 30 -0.97 16.62 14.59
C VAL A 30 0.47 16.38 15.01
N ARG A 31 0.68 16.19 16.31
CA ARG A 31 1.92 15.66 16.87
C ARG A 31 1.89 14.15 16.69
N ILE A 32 2.81 13.63 15.90
CA ILE A 32 2.87 12.22 15.52
C ILE A 32 3.43 11.39 16.68
N THR A 33 2.76 10.31 17.05
CA THR A 33 3.25 9.34 18.03
C THR A 33 3.79 8.10 17.36
N ARG A 34 3.16 7.67 16.24
CA ARG A 34 3.60 6.56 15.40
C ARG A 34 3.51 6.95 13.93
N SER A 35 4.53 6.62 13.19
CA SER A 35 4.51 6.58 11.73
C SER A 35 4.96 5.20 11.25
N ALA A 36 4.96 4.94 9.94
CA ALA A 36 5.39 3.64 9.44
C ALA A 36 6.03 3.76 8.06
N ILE A 37 6.83 2.74 7.69
CA ILE A 37 7.43 2.59 6.36
C ILE A 37 6.53 1.68 5.53
N CYS A 38 6.18 2.13 4.32
CA CYS A 38 5.35 1.42 3.36
C CYS A 38 6.14 1.10 2.07
N GLY A 39 5.66 0.09 1.33
CA GLY A 39 6.18 -0.19 -0.03
C GLY A 39 6.04 1.00 -0.97
N THR A 40 4.97 1.79 -0.82
CA THR A 40 4.75 3.01 -1.61
C THR A 40 5.85 4.05 -1.39
N ASP A 41 6.39 4.18 -0.17
CA ASP A 41 7.51 5.08 0.10
C ASP A 41 8.76 4.65 -0.70
N LEU A 42 8.98 3.34 -0.87
CA LEU A 42 10.09 2.83 -1.67
C LEU A 42 9.95 3.19 -3.15
N HIS A 43 8.73 3.30 -3.69
CA HIS A 43 8.54 3.74 -5.08
C HIS A 43 9.08 5.15 -5.31
N MET A 44 8.95 6.04 -4.33
CA MET A 44 9.51 7.40 -4.40
C MET A 44 11.03 7.40 -4.28
N VAL A 45 11.57 6.54 -3.40
CA VAL A 45 13.04 6.43 -3.22
C VAL A 45 13.72 5.74 -4.40
N ARG A 46 13.08 4.73 -5.01
CA ARG A 46 13.59 4.00 -6.18
C ARG A 46 13.39 4.71 -7.51
N GLY A 47 12.52 5.74 -7.56
CA GLY A 47 12.18 6.46 -8.79
C GLY A 47 11.10 5.80 -9.65
N THR A 48 10.38 4.80 -9.13
CA THR A 48 9.21 4.20 -9.80
C THR A 48 7.95 5.05 -9.70
N MET A 49 7.93 6.07 -8.84
CA MET A 49 6.96 7.18 -8.87
C MET A 49 7.71 8.48 -9.14
N PRO A 50 7.74 8.95 -10.40
CA PRO A 50 8.49 10.15 -10.78
C PRO A 50 7.81 11.43 -10.31
N GLY A 51 8.56 12.54 -10.30
CA GLY A 51 8.04 13.88 -9.99
C GLY A 51 8.10 14.27 -8.52
N MET A 52 8.92 13.59 -7.72
CA MET A 52 9.21 14.01 -6.35
C MET A 52 9.95 15.35 -6.33
N VAL A 53 9.60 16.21 -5.38
CA VAL A 53 10.25 17.51 -5.16
C VAL A 53 11.28 17.38 -4.03
N GLN A 54 12.48 17.90 -4.26
CA GLN A 54 13.52 17.91 -3.22
C GLN A 54 13.05 18.68 -1.99
N GLY A 55 13.25 18.09 -0.81
CA GLY A 55 12.82 18.64 0.47
C GLY A 55 11.47 18.13 0.95
N THR A 56 10.74 17.33 0.14
CA THR A 56 9.48 16.70 0.58
C THR A 56 9.72 15.76 1.75
N VAL A 57 8.94 15.90 2.82
CA VAL A 57 8.87 14.94 3.92
C VAL A 57 8.16 13.68 3.43
N LEU A 58 8.71 12.50 3.71
CA LEU A 58 8.15 11.21 3.31
C LEU A 58 7.08 10.69 4.29
N GLY A 59 6.42 9.60 3.88
CA GLY A 59 5.47 8.85 4.70
C GLY A 59 4.02 9.29 4.54
N HIS A 60 3.12 8.32 4.58
CA HIS A 60 1.68 8.54 4.42
C HIS A 60 0.85 7.80 5.47
N GLU A 61 1.49 7.26 6.50
CA GLU A 61 0.83 6.56 7.60
C GLU A 61 1.19 7.22 8.93
N ALA A 62 0.19 7.59 9.73
CA ALA A 62 0.42 8.14 11.07
C ALA A 62 -0.75 7.97 12.04
N VAL A 63 -0.35 7.90 13.30
CA VAL A 63 -1.19 8.09 14.49
C VAL A 63 -0.57 9.22 15.30
N GLY A 64 -1.40 10.02 15.96
CA GLY A 64 -0.91 11.11 16.78
C GLY A 64 -1.98 11.78 17.60
N VAL A 65 -1.64 12.94 18.13
CA VAL A 65 -2.50 13.77 18.95
C VAL A 65 -2.66 15.13 18.28
N VAL A 66 -3.89 15.61 18.15
CA VAL A 66 -4.16 16.95 17.64
C VAL A 66 -3.49 17.97 18.55
N GLU A 67 -2.61 18.77 18.01
CA GLU A 67 -1.89 19.84 18.71
C GLU A 67 -2.59 21.18 18.51
N GLU A 68 -3.02 21.46 17.28
CA GLU A 68 -3.73 22.68 16.90
C GLU A 68 -4.83 22.35 15.88
N ALA A 69 -5.97 23.02 15.97
CA ALA A 69 -7.08 22.89 15.02
C ALA A 69 -7.43 24.24 14.43
N GLY A 70 -7.51 24.32 13.12
CA GLY A 70 -7.94 25.53 12.41
C GLY A 70 -9.39 25.93 12.75
N PRO A 71 -9.76 27.20 12.55
CA PRO A 71 -11.04 27.75 13.02
C PRO A 71 -12.27 27.13 12.36
N ALA A 72 -12.13 26.47 11.22
CA ALA A 72 -13.23 25.75 10.55
C ALA A 72 -13.30 24.27 10.92
N VAL A 73 -12.31 23.71 11.62
CA VAL A 73 -12.32 22.31 12.06
C VAL A 73 -13.45 22.09 13.07
N ARG A 74 -14.23 21.03 12.86
CA ARG A 74 -15.30 20.60 13.77
C ARG A 74 -15.07 19.13 14.13
N GLY A 75 -15.38 18.80 15.40
CA GLY A 75 -15.28 17.43 15.89
C GLY A 75 -13.89 17.00 16.37
N PHE A 76 -12.88 17.87 16.24
CA PHE A 76 -11.54 17.65 16.78
C PHE A 76 -11.05 18.87 17.57
N THR A 77 -10.36 18.59 18.68
CA THR A 77 -9.77 19.60 19.57
C THR A 77 -8.37 19.16 19.98
N PRO A 78 -7.49 20.09 20.39
CA PRO A 78 -6.20 19.74 20.97
C PRO A 78 -6.34 18.67 22.08
N GLY A 79 -5.48 17.65 22.04
CA GLY A 79 -5.51 16.49 22.93
C GLY A 79 -6.24 15.26 22.37
N ASP A 80 -7.02 15.38 21.29
CA ASP A 80 -7.68 14.22 20.67
C ASP A 80 -6.67 13.29 20.01
N ARG A 81 -6.74 11.99 20.36
CA ARG A 81 -5.97 10.94 19.65
C ARG A 81 -6.63 10.62 18.31
N VAL A 82 -5.84 10.58 17.27
CA VAL A 82 -6.32 10.42 15.90
C VAL A 82 -5.43 9.51 15.07
N VAL A 83 -6.03 8.78 14.13
CA VAL A 83 -5.35 8.17 13.00
C VAL A 83 -5.56 9.04 11.77
N VAL A 84 -4.50 9.24 10.99
CA VAL A 84 -4.52 10.00 9.75
C VAL A 84 -4.82 9.05 8.60
N THR A 85 -5.80 9.36 7.74
CA THR A 85 -6.01 8.59 6.51
C THR A 85 -4.90 8.90 5.50
N SER A 86 -4.34 7.89 4.86
CA SER A 86 -3.24 8.05 3.89
C SER A 86 -3.62 8.98 2.72
N THR A 87 -4.86 8.93 2.25
CA THR A 87 -5.38 9.79 1.18
C THR A 87 -6.15 10.98 1.72
N VAL A 88 -6.02 12.12 1.05
CA VAL A 88 -6.62 13.40 1.44
C VAL A 88 -7.91 13.64 0.64
N GLY A 89 -9.00 13.99 1.32
CA GLY A 89 -10.29 14.29 0.68
C GLY A 89 -11.02 15.43 1.39
N CYS A 90 -11.69 16.30 0.61
CA CYS A 90 -12.40 17.46 1.18
C CYS A 90 -13.73 17.13 1.88
N GLY A 91 -14.33 15.94 1.60
CA GLY A 91 -15.61 15.52 2.15
C GLY A 91 -16.86 16.12 1.48
N THR A 92 -16.74 17.13 0.62
CA THR A 92 -17.86 17.93 0.10
C THR A 92 -18.06 17.88 -1.39
N CYS A 93 -17.04 17.56 -2.21
CA CYS A 93 -17.17 17.43 -3.65
C CYS A 93 -18.03 16.20 -4.03
N SER A 94 -18.40 16.08 -5.30
CA SER A 94 -19.24 14.99 -5.80
C SER A 94 -18.65 13.61 -5.55
N TYR A 95 -17.35 13.44 -5.76
CA TYR A 95 -16.64 12.18 -5.52
C TYR A 95 -16.60 11.81 -4.03
N CYS A 96 -16.23 12.75 -3.17
CA CYS A 96 -16.23 12.49 -1.71
C CYS A 96 -17.61 12.10 -1.20
N ARG A 97 -18.68 12.79 -1.64
CA ARG A 97 -20.07 12.46 -1.27
C ARG A 97 -20.52 11.10 -1.78
N ALA A 98 -19.97 10.63 -2.90
CA ALA A 98 -20.19 9.29 -3.43
C ALA A 98 -19.30 8.22 -2.77
N GLY A 99 -18.39 8.60 -1.85
CA GLY A 99 -17.49 7.70 -1.14
C GLY A 99 -16.17 7.46 -1.83
N TYR A 100 -15.84 8.18 -2.91
CA TYR A 100 -14.58 8.10 -3.65
C TYR A 100 -13.60 9.18 -3.15
N PHE A 101 -13.23 9.11 -1.88
CA PHE A 101 -12.37 10.12 -1.24
C PHE A 101 -10.99 10.25 -1.87
N ALA A 102 -10.43 9.14 -2.39
CA ALA A 102 -9.17 9.14 -3.11
C ALA A 102 -9.21 9.85 -4.47
N GLN A 103 -10.41 10.17 -4.99
CA GLN A 103 -10.63 10.89 -6.25
C GLN A 103 -11.20 12.28 -6.02
N CYS A 104 -10.79 12.93 -4.92
CA CYS A 104 -11.29 14.24 -4.54
C CYS A 104 -10.86 15.34 -5.52
N ASP A 105 -11.81 16.06 -6.14
CA ASP A 105 -11.54 17.17 -7.05
C ASP A 105 -10.89 18.40 -6.39
N THR A 106 -11.00 18.51 -5.06
CA THR A 106 -10.58 19.71 -4.32
C THR A 106 -9.25 19.53 -3.61
N ALA A 107 -8.93 18.31 -3.17
CA ALA A 107 -7.74 18.06 -2.34
C ALA A 107 -6.43 18.17 -3.14
N ASN A 108 -6.47 17.77 -4.42
CA ASN A 108 -5.30 17.88 -5.27
C ASN A 108 -5.30 19.25 -5.98
N PRO A 109 -4.30 20.13 -5.69
CA PRO A 109 -4.24 21.46 -6.28
C PRO A 109 -3.96 21.45 -7.78
N ASN A 110 -3.53 20.33 -8.36
CA ASN A 110 -3.35 20.17 -9.81
C ASN A 110 -4.69 20.01 -10.57
N GLY A 111 -5.79 20.08 -9.87
CA GLY A 111 -7.14 20.10 -10.44
C GLY A 111 -7.81 18.75 -10.60
N PRO A 112 -9.07 18.73 -11.10
CA PRO A 112 -9.92 17.55 -11.07
C PRO A 112 -9.41 16.34 -11.87
N SER A 113 -8.51 16.53 -12.82
CA SER A 113 -7.91 15.44 -13.61
C SER A 113 -6.65 14.84 -13.01
N ALA A 114 -6.16 15.37 -11.89
CA ALA A 114 -4.87 14.99 -11.33
C ALA A 114 -4.89 13.66 -10.54
N GLY A 115 -6.07 13.18 -10.14
CA GLY A 115 -6.21 11.94 -9.38
C GLY A 115 -5.94 12.10 -7.87
N THR A 116 -5.46 11.05 -7.24
CA THR A 116 -5.33 10.94 -5.78
C THR A 116 -4.38 11.98 -5.18
N CYS A 117 -4.81 12.62 -4.09
CA CYS A 117 -3.95 13.38 -3.21
C CYS A 117 -3.58 12.53 -1.99
N PHE A 118 -2.28 12.40 -1.69
CA PHE A 118 -1.79 11.69 -0.52
C PHE A 118 -0.52 12.35 0.05
N PHE A 119 -0.18 12.01 1.30
CA PHE A 119 0.95 12.58 2.00
C PHE A 119 2.29 12.07 1.48
N GLY A 120 3.29 12.95 1.40
CA GLY A 120 4.67 12.60 1.06
C GLY A 120 4.88 12.09 -0.36
N GLY A 121 3.90 12.31 -1.25
CA GLY A 121 3.95 11.88 -2.64
C GLY A 121 4.56 12.91 -3.59
N PRO A 122 4.69 12.55 -4.89
CA PRO A 122 5.19 13.46 -5.92
C PRO A 122 4.23 14.64 -6.16
N GLU A 123 4.72 15.67 -6.83
CA GLU A 123 3.97 16.91 -7.10
C GLU A 123 2.59 16.65 -7.71
N MET A 124 2.49 15.68 -8.62
CA MET A 124 1.22 15.29 -9.26
C MET A 124 0.16 14.76 -8.30
N THR A 125 0.55 14.25 -7.12
CA THR A 125 -0.37 13.74 -6.10
C THR A 125 -0.74 14.80 -5.04
N GLY A 126 -0.44 16.07 -5.33
CA GLY A 126 -0.60 17.20 -4.40
C GLY A 126 0.64 17.34 -3.52
N PRO A 127 1.28 18.51 -3.47
CA PRO A 127 2.48 18.72 -2.69
C PRO A 127 2.13 18.86 -1.20
N VAL A 128 1.73 17.75 -0.57
CA VAL A 128 1.46 17.68 0.86
C VAL A 128 2.61 16.93 1.50
N ASP A 129 3.32 17.58 2.44
CA ASP A 129 4.37 16.94 3.21
C ASP A 129 3.88 15.69 3.93
N GLY A 130 4.76 14.71 4.03
CA GLY A 130 4.47 13.41 4.61
C GLY A 130 4.41 13.39 6.14
N LEU A 131 4.22 12.19 6.64
CA LEU A 131 3.89 11.91 8.04
C LEU A 131 5.04 11.27 8.82
N GLN A 132 6.21 11.06 8.21
CA GLN A 132 7.42 10.57 8.91
C GLN A 132 8.18 11.76 9.53
N ALA A 133 7.53 12.45 10.46
CA ALA A 133 8.00 13.64 11.13
C ALA A 133 7.43 13.73 12.55
N GLU A 134 7.97 14.63 13.40
CA GLU A 134 7.44 14.86 14.75
C GLU A 134 6.05 15.53 14.73
N TYR A 135 5.78 16.37 13.72
CA TYR A 135 4.51 17.06 13.51
C TYR A 135 4.13 17.02 12.04
N ALA A 136 2.83 17.06 11.77
CA ALA A 136 2.32 17.16 10.40
C ALA A 136 1.13 18.10 10.30
N ARG A 137 1.04 18.85 9.19
CA ARG A 137 -0.17 19.57 8.79
C ARG A 137 -1.12 18.61 8.09
N ILE A 138 -2.34 18.55 8.58
CA ILE A 138 -3.37 17.65 8.04
C ILE A 138 -4.44 18.50 7.35
N PRO A 139 -4.43 18.56 6.00
CA PRO A 139 -5.47 19.25 5.23
C PRO A 139 -6.84 18.57 5.41
N PHE A 140 -7.92 19.36 5.35
CA PHE A 140 -9.29 18.86 5.49
C PHE A 140 -9.45 17.91 6.67
N ALA A 141 -9.02 18.35 7.86
CA ALA A 141 -8.91 17.56 9.08
C ALA A 141 -10.18 16.76 9.42
N MET A 142 -11.37 17.33 9.18
CA MET A 142 -12.66 16.65 9.44
C MET A 142 -12.87 15.37 8.61
N THR A 143 -12.19 15.24 7.47
CA THR A 143 -12.28 14.07 6.59
C THR A 143 -11.04 13.20 6.71
N THR A 144 -9.88 13.80 6.90
CA THR A 144 -8.58 13.13 6.88
C THR A 144 -8.20 12.54 8.24
N LEU A 145 -8.86 12.97 9.33
CA LEU A 145 -8.67 12.43 10.68
C LEU A 145 -9.83 11.51 11.07
N VAL A 146 -9.50 10.47 11.85
CA VAL A 146 -10.48 9.62 12.55
C VAL A 146 -10.03 9.49 14.01
N ARG A 147 -10.96 9.71 14.95
CA ARG A 147 -10.67 9.58 16.37
C ARG A 147 -10.35 8.13 16.74
N VAL A 148 -9.30 7.93 17.52
CA VAL A 148 -8.90 6.63 18.06
C VAL A 148 -9.48 6.48 19.48
N PRO A 149 -10.32 5.46 19.73
CA PRO A 149 -10.80 5.16 21.07
C PRO A 149 -9.67 4.75 22.02
N ASP A 150 -9.84 5.01 23.32
CA ASP A 150 -8.84 4.67 24.35
C ASP A 150 -8.50 3.17 24.41
N ALA A 151 -9.46 2.31 24.03
CA ALA A 151 -9.28 0.87 23.98
C ALA A 151 -8.36 0.38 22.86
N VAL A 152 -8.01 1.24 21.88
CA VAL A 152 -7.16 0.91 20.74
C VAL A 152 -5.77 1.51 20.95
N SER A 153 -4.73 0.69 20.90
CA SER A 153 -3.34 1.14 20.99
C SER A 153 -2.90 1.89 19.72
N ASP A 154 -1.82 2.66 19.81
CA ASP A 154 -1.25 3.34 18.64
C ASP A 154 -0.71 2.32 17.62
N ASP A 155 -0.21 1.16 18.08
CA ASP A 155 0.23 0.07 17.20
C ASP A 155 -0.92 -0.58 16.43
N GLN A 156 -2.09 -0.69 17.04
CA GLN A 156 -3.30 -1.12 16.33
C GLN A 156 -3.78 -0.06 15.35
N ALA A 157 -3.75 1.20 15.76
CA ALA A 157 -4.27 2.32 14.99
C ALA A 157 -3.40 2.64 13.76
N ILE A 158 -2.07 2.50 13.84
CA ILE A 158 -1.17 2.83 12.70
C ILE A 158 -1.49 1.97 11.47
N LEU A 159 -1.89 0.72 11.66
CA LEU A 159 -2.24 -0.18 10.56
C LEU A 159 -3.60 0.14 9.92
N LEU A 160 -4.42 0.95 10.58
CA LEU A 160 -5.66 1.51 10.05
C LEU A 160 -5.44 2.78 9.21
N SER A 161 -4.27 3.40 9.29
CA SER A 161 -3.93 4.60 8.51
C SER A 161 -3.96 4.32 7.00
N ASP A 162 -3.39 3.17 6.56
CA ASP A 162 -3.30 2.77 5.16
C ASP A 162 -3.54 1.28 4.92
N ILE A 163 -2.69 0.42 5.49
CA ILE A 163 -2.49 -0.97 5.05
C ILE A 163 -3.78 -1.80 5.14
N PHE A 164 -4.47 -1.77 6.27
CA PHE A 164 -5.68 -2.57 6.44
C PHE A 164 -6.84 -2.05 5.56
N PRO A 165 -7.14 -0.74 5.49
CA PRO A 165 -8.11 -0.21 4.55
C PRO A 165 -7.79 -0.53 3.08
N THR A 166 -6.51 -0.43 2.67
CA THR A 166 -6.07 -0.76 1.31
C THR A 166 -6.30 -2.22 0.98
N SER A 167 -5.97 -3.12 1.89
CA SER A 167 -6.19 -4.56 1.69
C SER A 167 -7.68 -4.93 1.68
N TRP A 168 -8.47 -4.29 2.55
CA TRP A 168 -9.94 -4.44 2.55
C TRP A 168 -10.55 -3.99 1.24
N PHE A 169 -10.08 -2.85 0.73
CA PHE A 169 -10.47 -2.32 -0.58
C PHE A 169 -10.07 -3.27 -1.71
N GLY A 170 -8.88 -3.89 -1.67
CA GLY A 170 -8.45 -4.89 -2.64
C GLY A 170 -9.41 -6.07 -2.74
N ALA A 171 -9.86 -6.60 -1.60
CA ALA A 171 -10.87 -7.67 -1.58
C ALA A 171 -12.24 -7.19 -2.12
N ARG A 172 -12.61 -5.93 -1.87
CA ARG A 172 -13.82 -5.31 -2.48
C ARG A 172 -13.69 -5.12 -3.98
N LEU A 173 -12.51 -4.70 -4.48
CA LEU A 173 -12.24 -4.59 -5.91
C LEU A 173 -12.29 -5.96 -6.59
N ALA A 174 -11.76 -7.00 -5.95
CA ALA A 174 -11.85 -8.36 -6.45
C ALA A 174 -13.28 -8.94 -6.39
N GLU A 175 -14.23 -8.23 -5.78
CA GLU A 175 -15.62 -8.68 -5.59
C GLU A 175 -15.70 -10.02 -4.85
N VAL A 176 -14.86 -10.18 -3.81
CA VAL A 176 -14.84 -11.40 -3.00
C VAL A 176 -16.20 -11.64 -2.36
N GLY A 177 -16.72 -12.85 -2.52
CA GLY A 177 -18.00 -13.30 -2.00
C GLY A 177 -17.92 -14.68 -1.34
N ASP A 178 -19.09 -15.14 -0.86
CA ASP A 178 -19.21 -16.38 -0.10
C ASP A 178 -18.78 -17.60 -0.92
N GLY A 179 -17.82 -18.35 -0.39
CA GLY A 179 -17.33 -19.59 -0.97
C GLY A 179 -16.25 -19.42 -2.05
N ASP A 180 -15.93 -18.18 -2.47
CA ASP A 180 -14.91 -17.95 -3.50
C ASP A 180 -13.55 -18.52 -3.13
N THR A 181 -12.83 -19.03 -4.13
CA THR A 181 -11.38 -19.27 -4.06
C THR A 181 -10.66 -18.00 -4.50
N VAL A 182 -9.92 -17.40 -3.58
CA VAL A 182 -9.18 -16.14 -3.80
C VAL A 182 -7.69 -16.42 -3.94
N LEU A 183 -7.07 -15.92 -5.00
CA LEU A 183 -5.62 -15.89 -5.16
C LEU A 183 -5.09 -14.50 -4.80
N VAL A 184 -4.19 -14.43 -3.82
CA VAL A 184 -3.47 -13.21 -3.45
C VAL A 184 -2.07 -13.28 -4.04
N LEU A 185 -1.70 -12.31 -4.86
CA LEU A 185 -0.34 -12.15 -5.37
C LEU A 185 0.42 -11.16 -4.48
N GLY A 186 1.52 -11.65 -3.88
CA GLY A 186 2.31 -10.95 -2.87
C GLY A 186 1.83 -11.23 -1.45
N ALA A 187 2.75 -11.66 -0.58
CA ALA A 187 2.52 -11.90 0.85
C ALA A 187 3.22 -10.86 1.74
N GLY A 188 3.50 -9.66 1.21
CA GLY A 188 3.90 -8.49 2.00
C GLY A 188 2.80 -8.10 2.99
N VAL A 189 2.99 -7.04 3.78
CA VAL A 189 2.00 -6.64 4.79
C VAL A 189 0.60 -6.39 4.19
N VAL A 190 0.52 -5.80 2.99
CA VAL A 190 -0.75 -5.62 2.26
C VAL A 190 -1.36 -6.98 1.92
N GLY A 191 -0.57 -7.93 1.42
CA GLY A 191 -1.03 -9.29 1.11
C GLY A 191 -1.50 -10.04 2.34
N GLN A 192 -0.82 -9.90 3.49
CA GLN A 192 -1.26 -10.49 4.76
C GLN A 192 -2.65 -9.99 5.18
N PHE A 193 -2.88 -8.68 5.10
CA PHE A 193 -4.22 -8.12 5.36
C PHE A 193 -5.22 -8.44 4.26
N ALA A 194 -4.79 -8.69 3.01
CA ALA A 194 -5.68 -9.14 1.93
C ALA A 194 -6.22 -10.55 2.20
N ILE A 195 -5.40 -11.46 2.78
CA ILE A 195 -5.85 -12.77 3.26
C ILE A 195 -6.95 -12.59 4.31
N ALA A 196 -6.69 -11.81 5.36
CA ALA A 196 -7.66 -11.54 6.43
C ALA A 196 -8.94 -10.90 5.87
N SER A 197 -8.81 -9.94 4.96
CA SER A 197 -9.93 -9.22 4.34
C SER A 197 -10.77 -10.13 3.45
N ALA A 198 -10.14 -10.97 2.62
CA ALA A 198 -10.84 -11.91 1.75
C ALA A 198 -11.67 -12.90 2.58
N LYS A 199 -11.08 -13.48 3.62
CA LYS A 199 -11.80 -14.40 4.54
C LYS A 199 -12.99 -13.72 5.21
N ARG A 200 -12.85 -12.47 5.64
CA ARG A 200 -13.92 -11.70 6.26
C ARG A 200 -15.03 -11.31 5.28
N GLN A 201 -14.73 -11.25 4.00
CA GLN A 201 -15.70 -10.96 2.95
C GLN A 201 -16.30 -12.20 2.30
N GLY A 202 -16.02 -13.40 2.85
CA GLY A 202 -16.70 -14.63 2.48
C GLY A 202 -15.84 -15.66 1.74
N ALA A 203 -14.55 -15.39 1.48
CA ALA A 203 -13.69 -16.36 0.79
C ALA A 203 -13.71 -17.72 1.52
N GLY A 204 -14.06 -18.78 0.81
CA GLY A 204 -14.01 -20.13 1.30
C GLY A 204 -12.59 -20.70 1.32
N ARG A 205 -11.73 -20.19 0.41
CA ARG A 205 -10.36 -20.64 0.25
C ARG A 205 -9.47 -19.45 -0.15
N VAL A 206 -8.25 -19.38 0.39
CA VAL A 206 -7.27 -18.35 -0.01
C VAL A 206 -5.95 -19.02 -0.37
N LEU A 207 -5.48 -18.79 -1.59
CA LEU A 207 -4.16 -19.14 -2.10
C LEU A 207 -3.29 -17.89 -2.09
N VAL A 208 -1.99 -18.02 -1.79
CA VAL A 208 -1.07 -16.86 -1.70
C VAL A 208 0.24 -17.17 -2.39
N VAL A 209 0.70 -16.29 -3.26
CA VAL A 209 1.95 -16.40 -4.01
C VAL A 209 2.97 -15.40 -3.47
N ASP A 210 4.15 -15.87 -3.08
CA ASP A 210 5.33 -15.04 -2.75
C ASP A 210 6.60 -15.87 -2.94
N GLY A 211 7.79 -15.27 -2.85
CA GLY A 211 9.08 -15.96 -2.91
C GLY A 211 9.89 -15.88 -1.62
N ILE A 212 9.34 -15.26 -0.55
CA ILE A 212 10.00 -15.07 0.73
C ILE A 212 9.39 -16.00 1.79
N ALA A 213 10.21 -16.90 2.33
CA ALA A 213 9.75 -17.97 3.20
C ALA A 213 8.99 -17.46 4.45
N SER A 214 9.52 -16.47 5.16
CA SER A 214 8.86 -15.93 6.36
C SER A 214 7.50 -15.28 6.07
N ARG A 215 7.32 -14.71 4.89
CA ARG A 215 6.03 -14.16 4.46
C ARG A 215 5.00 -15.26 4.19
N LEU A 216 5.44 -16.34 3.55
CA LEU A 216 4.60 -17.51 3.32
C LEU A 216 4.24 -18.22 4.63
N ASP A 217 5.19 -18.33 5.58
CA ASP A 217 4.91 -18.87 6.92
C ASP A 217 3.83 -18.03 7.63
N LYS A 218 3.94 -16.71 7.55
CA LYS A 218 2.95 -15.80 8.13
C LYS A 218 1.55 -15.95 7.48
N ALA A 219 1.50 -16.24 6.18
CA ALA A 219 0.26 -16.54 5.48
C ALA A 219 -0.33 -17.90 5.93
N ARG A 220 0.51 -18.91 6.18
CA ARG A 220 0.08 -20.22 6.73
C ARG A 220 -0.53 -20.10 8.13
N GLU A 221 0.02 -19.21 8.99
CA GLU A 221 -0.57 -18.92 10.30
C GLU A 221 -2.02 -18.40 10.19
N GLN A 222 -2.37 -17.77 9.07
CA GLN A 222 -3.73 -17.36 8.76
C GLN A 222 -4.55 -18.46 8.07
N ASN A 223 -4.06 -19.70 8.00
CA ASN A 223 -4.68 -20.82 7.25
C ASN A 223 -4.88 -20.50 5.75
N ALA A 224 -3.94 -19.81 5.12
CA ALA A 224 -3.87 -19.68 3.68
C ALA A 224 -2.98 -20.80 3.09
N GLU A 225 -3.31 -21.24 1.90
CA GLU A 225 -2.45 -22.16 1.13
C GLU A 225 -1.41 -21.33 0.37
N THR A 226 -0.15 -21.71 0.47
CA THR A 226 0.96 -20.90 -0.03
C THR A 226 1.62 -21.53 -1.22
N ILE A 227 2.04 -20.70 -2.16
CA ILE A 227 2.76 -21.05 -3.37
C ILE A 227 4.07 -20.25 -3.38
N ASP A 228 5.20 -20.93 -3.26
CA ASP A 228 6.53 -20.33 -3.43
C ASP A 228 6.90 -20.36 -4.91
N PHE A 229 6.90 -19.21 -5.58
CA PHE A 229 7.19 -19.12 -7.00
C PHE A 229 8.64 -19.50 -7.35
N ASN A 230 9.54 -19.63 -6.37
CA ASN A 230 10.90 -20.16 -6.56
C ASN A 230 10.97 -21.69 -6.47
N VAL A 231 9.88 -22.35 -6.11
CA VAL A 231 9.80 -23.82 -5.97
C VAL A 231 8.81 -24.41 -6.97
N GLU A 232 7.74 -23.67 -7.28
CA GLU A 232 6.60 -24.14 -8.04
C GLU A 232 6.21 -23.11 -9.13
N ASP A 233 5.56 -23.55 -10.20
CA ASP A 233 4.92 -22.64 -11.13
C ASP A 233 3.61 -22.12 -10.51
N PRO A 234 3.50 -20.83 -10.18
CA PRO A 234 2.33 -20.33 -9.44
C PRO A 234 1.03 -20.43 -10.24
N VAL A 235 1.07 -20.29 -11.55
CA VAL A 235 -0.12 -20.41 -12.41
C VAL A 235 -0.56 -21.87 -12.55
N ALA A 236 0.39 -22.77 -12.78
CA ALA A 236 0.10 -24.19 -12.89
C ALA A 236 -0.46 -24.75 -11.60
N LEU A 237 0.18 -24.42 -10.45
CA LEU A 237 -0.27 -24.93 -9.16
C LEU A 237 -1.61 -24.31 -8.74
N ALA A 238 -1.84 -23.02 -8.94
CA ALA A 238 -3.15 -22.41 -8.66
C ALA A 238 -4.28 -23.09 -9.46
N LYS A 239 -4.04 -23.43 -10.73
CA LYS A 239 -4.99 -24.19 -11.53
C LYS A 239 -5.17 -25.62 -11.03
N GLU A 240 -4.10 -26.34 -10.71
CA GLU A 240 -4.16 -27.68 -10.16
C GLU A 240 -5.01 -27.72 -8.89
N LEU A 241 -4.73 -26.82 -7.95
CA LEU A 241 -5.46 -26.71 -6.68
C LEU A 241 -6.93 -26.33 -6.85
N THR A 242 -7.32 -25.81 -8.01
CA THR A 242 -8.70 -25.44 -8.35
C THR A 242 -9.33 -26.37 -9.41
N GLY A 243 -8.78 -27.58 -9.58
CA GLY A 243 -9.30 -28.55 -10.54
C GLY A 243 -9.21 -28.13 -12.00
N GLY A 244 -8.24 -27.30 -12.37
CA GLY A 244 -8.01 -26.77 -13.72
C GLY A 244 -8.80 -25.51 -14.07
N VAL A 245 -9.69 -25.04 -13.18
CA VAL A 245 -10.57 -23.88 -13.44
C VAL A 245 -9.83 -22.55 -13.26
N GLY A 246 -9.01 -22.43 -12.23
CA GLY A 246 -8.38 -21.20 -11.76
C GLY A 246 -9.14 -20.60 -10.55
N ALA A 247 -8.59 -19.54 -9.97
CA ALA A 247 -9.20 -18.85 -8.83
C ALA A 247 -10.40 -18.00 -9.28
N ASP A 248 -11.47 -17.95 -8.49
CA ASP A 248 -12.65 -17.12 -8.78
C ASP A 248 -12.28 -15.64 -8.75
N ARG A 249 -11.43 -15.25 -7.80
CA ARG A 249 -10.99 -13.88 -7.56
C ARG A 249 -9.47 -13.81 -7.42
N VAL A 250 -8.89 -12.70 -7.88
CA VAL A 250 -7.46 -12.42 -7.67
C VAL A 250 -7.31 -11.04 -7.04
N ILE A 251 -6.47 -10.95 -6.01
CA ILE A 251 -6.03 -9.67 -5.44
C ILE A 251 -4.55 -9.50 -5.79
N GLU A 252 -4.25 -8.52 -6.63
CA GLU A 252 -2.89 -8.18 -7.01
C GLU A 252 -2.36 -7.10 -6.06
N ALA A 253 -1.36 -7.44 -5.23
CA ALA A 253 -0.80 -6.61 -4.16
C ALA A 253 0.73 -6.45 -4.28
N VAL A 254 1.27 -6.53 -5.50
CA VAL A 254 2.72 -6.45 -5.79
C VAL A 254 3.07 -5.21 -6.60
N GLY A 255 2.32 -4.97 -7.69
CA GLY A 255 2.62 -3.88 -8.61
C GLY A 255 3.90 -4.09 -9.41
N VAL A 256 4.54 -2.97 -9.82
CA VAL A 256 5.80 -2.98 -10.59
C VAL A 256 7.00 -3.52 -9.83
N ASP A 257 6.85 -3.79 -8.53
CA ASP A 257 7.92 -4.40 -7.71
C ASP A 257 7.98 -5.93 -7.79
N ALA A 258 7.25 -6.53 -8.75
CA ALA A 258 7.28 -7.97 -8.97
C ALA A 258 8.70 -8.48 -9.28
N GLN A 259 9.00 -9.66 -8.73
CA GLN A 259 10.25 -10.38 -8.96
C GLN A 259 9.98 -11.61 -9.81
N ARG A 260 10.86 -11.89 -10.77
CA ARG A 260 10.83 -13.17 -11.49
C ARG A 260 11.38 -14.29 -10.60
N PRO A 261 10.92 -15.53 -10.82
CA PRO A 261 11.54 -16.69 -10.19
C PRO A 261 13.03 -16.80 -10.55
N GLU A 262 13.87 -17.04 -9.55
CA GLU A 262 15.32 -17.26 -9.73
C GLU A 262 15.67 -18.74 -9.83
N ARG A 263 14.77 -19.61 -9.39
CA ARG A 263 14.89 -21.07 -9.37
C ARG A 263 13.53 -21.72 -9.53
N GLY A 264 13.49 -23.06 -9.59
CA GLY A 264 12.26 -23.81 -9.77
C GLY A 264 11.79 -23.91 -11.22
N PRO A 265 10.65 -24.55 -11.49
CA PRO A 265 10.20 -24.90 -12.83
C PRO A 265 9.85 -23.69 -13.71
N ALA A 266 9.50 -22.56 -13.12
CA ALA A 266 9.17 -21.35 -13.86
C ALA A 266 10.42 -20.50 -14.22
N ALA A 267 11.57 -20.72 -13.56
CA ALA A 267 12.74 -19.85 -13.70
C ALA A 267 13.27 -19.78 -15.13
N GLU A 268 13.42 -20.93 -15.82
CA GLU A 268 13.94 -20.98 -17.19
C GLU A 268 13.04 -20.21 -18.18
N GLN A 269 11.73 -20.34 -18.04
CA GLN A 269 10.76 -19.61 -18.88
C GLN A 269 10.91 -18.10 -18.74
N TYR A 270 11.08 -17.61 -17.52
CA TYR A 270 11.19 -16.17 -17.26
C TYR A 270 12.59 -15.63 -17.47
N GLU A 271 13.63 -16.48 -17.40
CA GLU A 271 14.99 -16.11 -17.83
C GLU A 271 15.03 -15.78 -19.33
N GLN A 272 14.33 -16.53 -20.17
CA GLN A 272 14.19 -16.24 -21.60
C GLN A 272 13.48 -14.90 -21.88
N GLN A 273 12.77 -14.34 -20.91
CA GLN A 273 12.10 -13.07 -21.02
C GLN A 273 12.86 -11.92 -20.28
N ALA A 274 14.07 -12.18 -19.80
CA ALA A 274 14.86 -11.22 -19.01
C ALA A 274 15.07 -9.88 -19.74
N GLU A 275 15.33 -9.91 -21.04
CA GLU A 275 15.50 -8.68 -21.84
C GLU A 275 14.20 -7.85 -21.90
N GLN A 276 13.06 -8.51 -22.06
CA GLN A 276 11.76 -7.83 -22.01
C GLN A 276 11.51 -7.19 -20.65
N PHE A 277 11.77 -7.90 -19.56
CA PHE A 277 11.60 -7.37 -18.21
C PHE A 277 12.55 -6.20 -17.91
N GLU A 278 13.76 -6.22 -18.47
CA GLU A 278 14.68 -5.09 -18.35
C GLU A 278 14.16 -3.84 -19.06
N GLN A 279 13.55 -4.00 -20.23
CA GLN A 279 12.88 -2.90 -20.94
C GLN A 279 11.69 -2.36 -20.12
N GLU A 280 10.87 -3.27 -19.53
CA GLU A 280 9.76 -2.90 -18.66
C GLU A 280 10.23 -2.19 -17.40
N ARG A 281 11.33 -2.63 -16.79
CA ARG A 281 11.96 -1.98 -15.63
C ARG A 281 12.44 -0.58 -15.98
N SER A 282 13.09 -0.41 -17.11
CA SER A 282 13.54 0.90 -17.62
C SER A 282 12.37 1.85 -17.90
N GLN A 283 11.22 1.32 -18.32
CA GLN A 283 10.00 2.10 -18.50
C GLN A 283 9.35 2.48 -17.16
N ALA A 284 9.31 1.55 -16.21
CA ALA A 284 8.71 1.78 -14.88
C ALA A 284 9.54 2.71 -13.99
N ALA A 285 10.87 2.70 -14.13
CA ALA A 285 11.79 3.46 -13.31
C ALA A 285 12.95 4.01 -14.15
N PRO A 286 12.69 4.97 -15.07
CA PRO A 286 13.68 5.46 -16.01
C PRO A 286 14.89 6.13 -15.35
N ASP A 287 14.68 6.74 -14.19
CA ASP A 287 15.70 7.47 -13.44
C ASP A 287 16.25 6.67 -12.25
N ALA A 288 15.94 5.36 -12.16
CA ALA A 288 16.43 4.52 -11.07
C ALA A 288 17.95 4.55 -10.97
N ALA A 289 18.46 4.72 -9.76
CA ALA A 289 19.89 4.79 -9.45
C ALA A 289 20.26 3.80 -8.33
N PRO A 290 20.25 2.48 -8.60
CA PRO A 290 20.60 1.48 -7.61
C PRO A 290 22.01 1.67 -7.06
N ARG A 291 22.21 1.40 -5.76
CA ARG A 291 23.52 1.42 -5.10
C ARG A 291 23.84 0.02 -4.56
N GLY A 292 24.43 -0.81 -5.40
CA GLY A 292 24.60 -2.24 -5.10
C GLY A 292 23.22 -2.92 -5.06
N GLU A 293 22.90 -3.53 -3.92
CA GLU A 293 21.61 -4.19 -3.67
C GLU A 293 20.52 -3.23 -3.14
N GLN A 294 20.82 -1.95 -2.98
CA GLN A 294 19.88 -0.96 -2.45
C GLN A 294 19.16 -0.20 -3.58
N TRP A 295 17.90 0.13 -3.31
CA TRP A 295 17.05 0.95 -4.16
C TRP A 295 16.81 0.32 -5.54
N VAL A 296 16.74 -1.03 -5.54
CA VAL A 296 16.54 -1.80 -6.76
C VAL A 296 15.03 -1.99 -7.03
N PRO A 297 14.50 -1.45 -8.14
CA PRO A 297 13.13 -1.73 -8.57
C PRO A 297 12.90 -3.23 -8.82
N GLY A 298 11.64 -3.64 -8.90
CA GLY A 298 11.26 -4.99 -9.31
C GLY A 298 11.87 -5.38 -10.66
N ASN A 299 12.31 -6.64 -10.79
CA ASN A 299 12.99 -7.12 -12.00
C ASN A 299 12.03 -7.75 -13.03
N ALA A 300 10.71 -7.78 -12.75
CA ALA A 300 9.68 -8.28 -13.66
C ALA A 300 8.35 -7.52 -13.51
N PRO A 301 8.29 -6.22 -13.85
CA PRO A 301 7.18 -5.32 -13.51
C PRO A 301 5.79 -5.78 -13.97
N SER A 302 5.66 -6.47 -15.11
CA SER A 302 4.37 -6.98 -15.61
C SER A 302 3.96 -8.33 -15.05
N LEU A 303 4.84 -9.03 -14.33
CA LEU A 303 4.68 -10.46 -14.06
C LEU A 303 3.48 -10.77 -13.17
N ALA A 304 3.25 -9.96 -12.13
CA ALA A 304 2.12 -10.16 -11.23
C ALA A 304 0.78 -10.04 -11.97
N LEU A 305 0.60 -9.03 -12.84
CA LEU A 305 -0.59 -8.90 -13.68
C LEU A 305 -0.76 -10.05 -14.68
N ARG A 306 0.35 -10.55 -15.24
CA ARG A 306 0.31 -11.72 -16.13
C ARG A 306 -0.14 -12.97 -15.40
N TRP A 307 0.41 -13.23 -14.21
CA TRP A 307 -0.04 -14.33 -13.36
C TRP A 307 -1.50 -14.18 -12.96
N ALA A 308 -1.94 -12.96 -12.60
CA ALA A 308 -3.34 -12.68 -12.27
C ALA A 308 -4.27 -13.12 -13.41
N VAL A 309 -4.00 -12.66 -14.64
CA VAL A 309 -4.83 -12.99 -15.81
C VAL A 309 -4.76 -14.49 -16.14
N GLN A 310 -3.61 -15.15 -15.99
CA GLN A 310 -3.43 -16.56 -16.31
C GLN A 310 -4.07 -17.49 -15.28
N ALA A 311 -3.99 -17.14 -13.98
CA ALA A 311 -4.46 -17.98 -12.88
C ALA A 311 -5.94 -17.79 -12.52
N VAL A 312 -6.55 -16.66 -12.87
CA VAL A 312 -7.98 -16.42 -12.63
C VAL A 312 -8.85 -17.30 -13.54
N ALA A 313 -10.00 -17.73 -13.03
CA ALA A 313 -11.02 -18.44 -13.79
C ALA A 313 -11.64 -17.59 -14.90
N LYS A 314 -12.31 -18.21 -15.89
CA LYS A 314 -13.13 -17.48 -16.86
C LYS A 314 -14.26 -16.75 -16.15
N ALA A 315 -14.57 -15.53 -16.59
CA ALA A 315 -15.52 -14.61 -15.97
C ALA A 315 -15.17 -14.23 -14.51
N GLY A 316 -13.93 -14.49 -14.07
CA GLY A 316 -13.46 -14.09 -12.75
C GLY A 316 -13.11 -12.60 -12.66
N THR A 317 -12.87 -12.14 -11.44
CA THR A 317 -12.55 -10.73 -11.17
C THR A 317 -11.15 -10.58 -10.61
N ILE A 318 -10.42 -9.58 -11.10
CA ILE A 318 -9.10 -9.18 -10.61
C ILE A 318 -9.23 -7.81 -9.94
N GLY A 319 -8.87 -7.70 -8.66
CA GLY A 319 -8.72 -6.46 -7.93
C GLY A 319 -7.25 -6.07 -7.85
N VAL A 320 -6.87 -4.90 -8.39
CA VAL A 320 -5.48 -4.43 -8.42
C VAL A 320 -5.30 -3.30 -7.42
N ILE A 321 -4.42 -3.50 -6.46
CA ILE A 321 -3.99 -2.52 -5.45
C ILE A 321 -2.47 -2.33 -5.44
N GLY A 322 -1.74 -3.14 -6.20
CA GLY A 322 -0.32 -2.92 -6.45
C GLY A 322 -0.09 -1.60 -7.19
N VAL A 323 1.07 -0.98 -6.96
CA VAL A 323 1.39 0.33 -7.55
C VAL A 323 1.94 0.16 -8.96
N TYR A 324 1.36 0.91 -9.91
CA TYR A 324 1.83 1.03 -11.28
C TYR A 324 1.96 2.52 -11.65
N PRO A 325 3.11 2.98 -12.16
CA PRO A 325 3.26 4.37 -12.60
C PRO A 325 2.41 4.63 -13.86
N ALA A 326 1.98 5.89 -14.04
CA ALA A 326 1.06 6.28 -15.11
C ALA A 326 1.54 5.93 -16.54
N GLY A 327 2.86 5.83 -16.76
CA GLY A 327 3.44 5.45 -18.05
C GLY A 327 3.58 3.94 -18.28
N PHE A 328 3.18 3.10 -17.33
CA PHE A 328 3.28 1.64 -17.47
C PHE A 328 2.07 1.06 -18.20
N ASP A 329 2.28 0.48 -19.37
CA ASP A 329 1.22 0.06 -20.31
C ASP A 329 1.18 -1.46 -20.57
N ARG A 330 1.87 -2.27 -19.75
CA ARG A 330 2.01 -3.72 -19.95
C ARG A 330 0.90 -4.51 -19.26
N PHE A 331 -0.19 -4.76 -19.98
CA PHE A 331 -1.30 -5.60 -19.53
C PHE A 331 -1.73 -6.58 -20.64
N PRO A 332 -1.94 -7.89 -20.35
CA PRO A 332 -2.30 -8.90 -21.34
C PRO A 332 -3.80 -8.84 -21.70
N ILE A 333 -4.23 -7.72 -22.28
CA ILE A 333 -5.64 -7.39 -22.52
C ILE A 333 -6.34 -8.42 -23.43
N GLY A 334 -5.66 -8.97 -24.42
CA GLY A 334 -6.24 -9.98 -25.34
C GLY A 334 -6.59 -11.29 -24.62
N GLU A 335 -5.75 -11.73 -23.70
CA GLU A 335 -6.03 -12.91 -22.88
C GLU A 335 -7.17 -12.65 -21.90
N ALA A 336 -7.17 -11.48 -21.26
CA ALA A 336 -8.24 -11.07 -20.36
C ALA A 336 -9.61 -11.00 -21.07
N MET A 337 -9.66 -10.46 -22.30
CA MET A 337 -10.88 -10.46 -23.13
C MET A 337 -11.37 -11.86 -23.45
N ASN A 338 -10.48 -12.78 -23.82
CA ASN A 338 -10.85 -14.17 -24.14
C ASN A 338 -11.42 -14.94 -22.94
N LYS A 339 -11.15 -14.49 -21.73
CA LYS A 339 -11.67 -15.05 -20.49
C LYS A 339 -12.91 -14.29 -19.96
N ASN A 340 -13.35 -13.20 -20.60
CA ASN A 340 -14.40 -12.30 -20.10
C ASN A 340 -14.12 -11.81 -18.67
N LEU A 341 -12.89 -11.40 -18.38
CA LEU A 341 -12.51 -10.97 -17.03
C LEU A 341 -13.08 -9.61 -16.67
N THR A 342 -13.38 -9.44 -15.38
CA THR A 342 -13.59 -8.12 -14.75
C THR A 342 -12.25 -7.68 -14.15
N LEU A 343 -11.85 -6.43 -14.43
CA LEU A 343 -10.66 -5.81 -13.87
C LEU A 343 -11.07 -4.53 -13.15
N ASN A 344 -10.94 -4.54 -11.84
CA ASN A 344 -11.16 -3.39 -10.99
C ASN A 344 -9.83 -2.94 -10.38
N MET A 345 -9.58 -1.62 -10.36
CA MET A 345 -8.34 -1.06 -9.83
C MET A 345 -8.55 0.33 -9.25
N GLY A 346 -7.64 0.77 -8.41
CA GLY A 346 -7.68 2.14 -7.92
C GLY A 346 -6.96 2.33 -6.59
N ASN A 347 -6.91 3.61 -6.17
CA ASN A 347 -6.37 3.99 -4.87
C ASN A 347 -7.45 3.90 -3.79
N CYS A 348 -7.05 3.45 -2.61
CA CYS A 348 -7.97 3.19 -1.52
C CYS A 348 -8.69 4.47 -1.03
N ASN A 349 -9.99 4.34 -0.84
CA ASN A 349 -10.84 5.36 -0.21
C ASN A 349 -10.81 5.19 1.31
N HIS A 350 -9.67 5.45 1.97
CA HIS A 350 -9.41 5.15 3.38
C HIS A 350 -10.53 5.62 4.31
N ARG A 351 -10.96 6.87 4.16
CA ARG A 351 -12.05 7.44 4.96
C ARG A 351 -13.32 6.61 4.95
N ARG A 352 -13.61 5.96 3.84
CA ARG A 352 -14.82 5.11 3.69
C ARG A 352 -14.74 3.85 4.54
N TYR A 353 -13.57 3.23 4.63
CA TYR A 353 -13.41 1.91 5.25
C TYR A 353 -12.92 1.98 6.69
N LEU A 354 -12.11 2.99 7.03
CA LEU A 354 -11.45 3.09 8.32
C LEU A 354 -12.44 3.00 9.51
N PRO A 355 -13.62 3.67 9.53
CA PRO A 355 -14.54 3.56 10.67
C PRO A 355 -14.96 2.12 10.96
N GLN A 356 -15.39 1.36 9.93
CA GLN A 356 -15.82 -0.04 10.13
C GLN A 356 -14.67 -0.97 10.52
N LEU A 357 -13.45 -0.70 10.02
CA LEU A 357 -12.28 -1.49 10.37
C LEU A 357 -11.83 -1.20 11.80
N LEU A 358 -11.97 0.04 12.24
CA LEU A 358 -11.75 0.43 13.63
C LEU A 358 -12.70 -0.33 14.56
N ASP A 359 -13.99 -0.49 14.19
CA ASP A 359 -14.95 -1.29 14.96
C ASP A 359 -14.54 -2.76 15.07
N LEU A 360 -13.92 -3.33 14.03
CA LEU A 360 -13.37 -4.70 14.07
C LEU A 360 -12.20 -4.82 15.04
N VAL A 361 -11.38 -3.79 15.14
CA VAL A 361 -10.26 -3.74 16.09
C VAL A 361 -10.77 -3.53 17.53
N VAL A 362 -11.68 -2.58 17.74
CA VAL A 362 -12.29 -2.29 19.04
C VAL A 362 -12.99 -3.54 19.63
N SER A 363 -13.67 -4.31 18.76
CA SER A 363 -14.35 -5.55 19.19
C SER A 363 -13.40 -6.73 19.42
N GLY A 364 -12.10 -6.57 19.16
CA GLY A 364 -11.13 -7.67 19.21
C GLY A 364 -11.31 -8.72 18.12
N THR A 365 -12.14 -8.44 17.11
CA THR A 365 -12.39 -9.34 15.98
C THR A 365 -11.17 -9.50 15.08
N VAL A 366 -10.35 -8.43 14.99
CA VAL A 366 -9.07 -8.42 14.29
C VAL A 366 -8.04 -7.75 15.20
N ASP A 367 -6.91 -8.42 15.42
CA ASP A 367 -5.71 -7.80 15.97
C ASP A 367 -4.73 -7.54 14.84
N PRO A 368 -4.58 -6.29 14.40
CA PRO A 368 -3.68 -5.96 13.29
C PRO A 368 -2.20 -6.04 13.68
N THR A 369 -1.85 -5.99 14.97
CA THR A 369 -0.46 -5.89 15.43
C THR A 369 0.38 -7.13 15.10
N ALA A 370 -0.25 -8.27 14.80
CA ALA A 370 0.41 -9.50 14.41
C ALA A 370 1.37 -9.36 13.19
N PHE A 371 1.24 -8.28 12.43
CA PHE A 371 2.06 -8.01 11.24
C PHE A 371 3.12 -6.93 11.45
N ILE A 372 3.18 -6.26 12.61
CA ILE A 372 4.28 -5.38 12.99
C ILE A 372 5.47 -6.27 13.35
N THR A 373 6.55 -6.17 12.60
CA THR A 373 7.75 -6.98 12.84
C THR A 373 8.90 -6.20 13.43
N ARG A 374 8.87 -4.87 13.33
CA ARG A 374 9.93 -3.97 13.84
C ARG A 374 9.36 -2.67 14.36
N HIS A 375 9.92 -2.24 15.49
CA HIS A 375 9.83 -0.88 16.00
C HIS A 375 11.21 -0.23 15.88
N LYS A 376 11.26 1.01 15.45
CA LYS A 376 12.49 1.78 15.26
C LYS A 376 12.29 3.23 15.71
N ASP A 377 13.32 3.79 16.32
CA ASP A 377 13.38 5.23 16.54
C ASP A 377 13.57 5.97 15.20
N PRO A 378 13.12 7.22 15.07
CA PRO A 378 13.29 8.00 13.84
C PRO A 378 14.75 8.15 13.40
N VAL A 379 15.70 8.11 14.33
CA VAL A 379 17.15 8.16 14.02
C VAL A 379 17.62 6.95 13.22
N ASP A 380 16.93 5.82 13.34
CA ASP A 380 17.22 4.58 12.64
C ASP A 380 16.40 4.43 11.35
N ALA A 381 15.55 5.40 11.02
CA ALA A 381 14.61 5.30 9.89
C ALA A 381 15.32 4.99 8.57
N ILE A 382 16.43 5.65 8.29
CA ILE A 382 17.16 5.47 7.03
C ILE A 382 17.70 4.05 6.90
N GLU A 383 18.23 3.46 7.98
CA GLU A 383 18.71 2.08 7.97
C GLU A 383 17.53 1.08 7.90
N ALA A 384 16.42 1.40 8.55
CA ALA A 384 15.19 0.63 8.42
C ALA A 384 14.65 0.61 6.98
N TYR A 385 14.68 1.75 6.28
CA TYR A 385 14.34 1.83 4.85
C TYR A 385 15.23 0.92 4.00
N LYS A 386 16.55 0.95 4.21
CA LYS A 386 17.50 0.11 3.47
C LYS A 386 17.25 -1.38 3.69
N THR A 387 16.96 -1.77 4.93
CA THR A 387 16.68 -3.17 5.28
C THR A 387 15.36 -3.64 4.68
N PHE A 388 14.34 -2.78 4.74
CA PHE A 388 13.02 -3.03 4.13
C PHE A 388 13.11 -3.10 2.58
N ASP A 389 13.93 -2.24 1.97
CA ASP A 389 14.20 -2.23 0.54
C ASP A 389 14.81 -3.54 0.03
N ARG A 390 15.77 -4.12 0.78
CA ARG A 390 16.36 -5.43 0.46
C ARG A 390 15.43 -6.61 0.68
N ARG A 391 14.21 -6.38 1.19
CA ARG A 391 13.22 -7.41 1.49
C ARG A 391 13.77 -8.50 2.42
N GLU A 392 14.57 -8.11 3.41
CA GLU A 392 15.19 -9.04 4.34
C GLU A 392 14.15 -9.93 5.02
N ASP A 393 14.52 -11.19 5.21
CA ASP A 393 13.64 -12.19 5.81
C ASP A 393 13.15 -11.76 7.21
N GLY A 394 11.87 -11.97 7.49
CA GLY A 394 11.25 -11.52 8.74
C GLY A 394 10.90 -10.03 8.83
N TRP A 395 11.08 -9.25 7.76
CA TRP A 395 10.65 -7.85 7.67
C TRP A 395 9.32 -7.72 6.91
N LEU A 396 8.24 -7.37 7.62
CA LEU A 396 6.92 -7.11 7.03
C LEU A 396 6.51 -5.65 7.18
N LYS A 397 6.39 -5.18 8.43
CA LYS A 397 6.00 -3.80 8.74
C LYS A 397 6.95 -3.22 9.76
N THR A 398 7.45 -2.04 9.47
CA THR A 398 8.27 -1.24 10.38
C THR A 398 7.48 -0.03 10.84
N VAL A 399 7.32 0.09 12.14
CA VAL A 399 6.74 1.26 12.81
C VAL A 399 7.88 2.15 13.30
N LEU A 400 7.74 3.45 13.12
CA LEU A 400 8.62 4.48 13.66
C LEU A 400 7.98 5.05 14.92
N ASP A 401 8.67 4.90 16.05
CA ASP A 401 8.25 5.41 17.36
C ASP A 401 8.70 6.87 17.47
N VAL A 402 7.81 7.81 17.13
CA VAL A 402 8.18 9.23 16.97
C VAL A 402 8.15 9.97 18.31
N ALA A 403 7.23 9.61 19.22
CA ALA A 403 7.09 10.22 20.54
C ALA A 403 6.65 9.21 21.61
#